data_2e162415b1013b973e9945354f24ea66
#
_entry.id   2e162415b1013b973e9945354f24ea66
#
_cell.length_a   1.000
_cell.length_b   1.000
_cell.length_c   1.000
_cell.angle_alpha   90.00
_cell.angle_beta   90.00
_cell.angle_gamma   90.00
#
_symmetry.space_group_name_H-M   'P 1'
#
loop_
_entity.id
_entity.type
_entity.pdbx_description
1 polymer ?
#
loop_
_entity_poly.entity_id
_entity_poly.type
_entity_poly.pdbx_seq_one_letter_code
_entity_poly.pdbx_strand_id
1 'polypeptide(L)'
;MTTSDSVLTGPRPTSVPSVGPVVAELEDEIVSFRRDLHRHPELSYEEYRTTDRIVELLSGYGLSPVRMESTGAYVDVGEGPVVLALRADIDALPVEEETGLPYVSVNDGVAHACGHDMHTAVMAGVAVALGRILRGATADPDLRAVGERVHGTVRVIFQPAEERLPGGSLAVLRQGSSTTFPASWRRTATPRSTSARSAPASAPSPRRRTRSGSPSPDAVGTPRGPTSPRTWSSPCPRSP
;
A
#
# COMPACT_ATOMS: atom_id res chain seq x y z
N MET A 1 -12.23 23.14 24.05
CA MET A 1 -10.84 23.34 23.57
C MET A 1 -9.94 22.62 24.54
N THR A 2 -9.72 21.34 24.34
CA THR A 2 -8.73 20.56 25.09
C THR A 2 -7.58 20.32 24.15
N THR A 3 -6.46 20.91 24.52
CA THR A 3 -5.16 20.84 23.90
C THR A 3 -4.77 19.39 23.69
N SER A 4 -4.29 19.10 22.49
CA SER A 4 -3.59 17.87 22.11
C SER A 4 -2.41 17.67 23.07
N ASP A 5 -2.64 17.01 24.20
CA ASP A 5 -1.57 16.61 25.11
C ASP A 5 -0.61 15.70 24.36
N SER A 6 0.65 16.07 24.40
CA SER A 6 1.71 15.50 23.59
C SER A 6 1.83 13.99 23.84
N VAL A 7 1.79 13.23 22.78
CA VAL A 7 2.10 11.79 22.75
C VAL A 7 3.52 11.49 23.29
N LEU A 8 4.36 12.52 23.36
CA LEU A 8 5.72 12.45 23.88
C LEU A 8 5.85 13.27 25.16
N THR A 9 6.38 12.66 26.22
CA THR A 9 6.72 13.34 27.47
C THR A 9 8.21 13.71 27.53
N GLY A 10 8.51 14.89 28.04
CA GLY A 10 9.88 15.41 28.20
C GLY A 10 10.43 16.19 26.99
N PRO A 11 11.67 16.69 27.05
CA PRO A 11 12.28 17.49 26.00
C PRO A 11 12.43 16.67 24.72
N ARG A 12 12.20 17.29 23.55
CA ARG A 12 12.42 16.62 22.26
C ARG A 12 13.87 16.20 22.14
N PRO A 13 14.14 14.95 21.68
CA PRO A 13 15.50 14.55 21.38
C PRO A 13 16.07 15.46 20.27
N THR A 14 17.34 15.77 20.37
CA THR A 14 18.07 16.58 19.36
C THR A 14 18.29 15.81 18.07
N SER A 15 18.21 14.47 18.11
CA SER A 15 18.27 13.56 16.98
C SER A 15 17.24 12.46 17.16
N VAL A 16 16.69 11.95 16.05
CA VAL A 16 15.86 10.74 16.04
C VAL A 16 16.80 9.54 15.90
N PRO A 17 16.77 8.56 16.84
CA PRO A 17 17.61 7.37 16.70
C PRO A 17 17.23 6.60 15.46
N SER A 18 18.22 5.92 14.87
CA SER A 18 18.00 5.10 13.69
C SER A 18 17.27 3.80 14.07
N VAL A 19 16.18 3.50 13.39
CA VAL A 19 15.49 2.20 13.51
C VAL A 19 16.13 1.11 12.64
N GLY A 20 17.17 1.47 11.85
CA GLY A 20 17.86 0.57 10.91
C GLY A 20 18.25 -0.78 11.49
N PRO A 21 18.91 -0.85 12.67
CA PRO A 21 19.27 -2.14 13.27
C PRO A 21 18.07 -3.04 13.56
N VAL A 22 16.96 -2.51 14.08
CA VAL A 22 15.74 -3.28 14.37
C VAL A 22 15.09 -3.78 13.08
N VAL A 23 15.12 -2.95 12.02
CA VAL A 23 14.58 -3.33 10.70
C VAL A 23 15.45 -4.41 10.06
N ALA A 24 16.78 -4.29 10.13
CA ALA A 24 17.72 -5.27 9.55
C ALA A 24 17.55 -6.67 10.16
N GLU A 25 17.23 -6.77 11.46
CA GLU A 25 16.92 -8.05 12.10
C GLU A 25 15.63 -8.72 11.60
N LEU A 26 14.73 -7.95 10.98
CA LEU A 26 13.43 -8.42 10.47
C LEU A 26 13.44 -8.64 8.96
N GLU A 27 14.47 -8.18 8.25
CA GLU A 27 14.47 -8.06 6.79
C GLU A 27 14.16 -9.40 6.10
N ASP A 28 14.89 -10.45 6.43
CA ASP A 28 14.74 -11.77 5.79
C ASP A 28 13.32 -12.34 5.97
N GLU A 29 12.76 -12.20 7.17
CA GLU A 29 11.42 -12.71 7.48
C GLU A 29 10.34 -11.88 6.78
N ILE A 30 10.47 -10.56 6.78
CA ILE A 30 9.51 -9.67 6.10
C ILE A 30 9.56 -9.85 4.58
N VAL A 31 10.76 -10.04 4.00
CA VAL A 31 10.90 -10.37 2.58
C VAL A 31 10.29 -11.73 2.26
N SER A 32 10.52 -12.74 3.11
CA SER A 32 9.92 -14.06 2.96
C SER A 32 8.39 -14.01 3.06
N PHE A 33 7.88 -13.27 4.05
CA PHE A 33 6.45 -13.04 4.23
C PHE A 33 5.82 -12.35 3.01
N ARG A 34 6.45 -11.29 2.49
CA ARG A 34 6.02 -10.61 1.26
C ARG A 34 5.93 -11.58 0.08
N ARG A 35 6.97 -12.42 -0.13
CA ARG A 35 7.01 -13.40 -1.23
C ARG A 35 5.95 -14.49 -1.08
N ASP A 36 5.64 -14.88 0.15
CA ASP A 36 4.57 -15.84 0.44
C ASP A 36 3.19 -15.26 0.10
N LEU A 37 2.91 -14.00 0.46
CA LEU A 37 1.68 -13.30 0.08
C LEU A 37 1.58 -13.14 -1.44
N HIS A 38 2.67 -12.72 -2.08
CA HIS A 38 2.73 -12.54 -3.53
C HIS A 38 2.40 -13.82 -4.29
N ARG A 39 2.91 -14.94 -3.79
CA ARG A 39 2.69 -16.27 -4.39
C ARG A 39 1.25 -16.78 -4.23
N HIS A 40 0.53 -16.32 -3.22
CA HIS A 40 -0.82 -16.78 -2.90
C HIS A 40 -1.80 -15.59 -2.80
N PRO A 41 -1.97 -14.83 -3.89
CA PRO A 41 -2.85 -13.67 -3.89
C PRO A 41 -4.31 -14.07 -3.76
N GLU A 42 -5.08 -13.27 -3.05
CA GLU A 42 -6.52 -13.48 -2.87
C GLU A 42 -7.28 -12.22 -3.29
N LEU A 43 -8.44 -12.40 -3.92
CA LEU A 43 -9.28 -11.29 -4.37
C LEU A 43 -9.96 -10.57 -3.21
N SER A 44 -10.44 -9.36 -3.50
CA SER A 44 -11.23 -8.55 -2.56
C SER A 44 -12.37 -9.34 -1.91
N TYR A 45 -12.46 -9.30 -0.57
CA TYR A 45 -13.39 -10.05 0.29
C TYR A 45 -13.10 -11.56 0.42
N GLU A 46 -12.05 -12.07 -0.19
CA GLU A 46 -11.65 -13.47 -0.14
C GLU A 46 -10.27 -13.66 0.51
N GLU A 47 -9.71 -12.62 1.15
CA GLU A 47 -8.36 -12.55 1.69
C GLU A 47 -8.24 -13.35 3.02
N TYR A 48 -8.76 -14.57 3.06
CA TYR A 48 -8.78 -15.41 4.27
C TYR A 48 -7.40 -15.87 4.67
N ARG A 49 -6.64 -16.46 3.72
CA ARG A 49 -5.28 -16.92 3.95
C ARG A 49 -4.35 -15.75 4.28
N THR A 50 -4.46 -14.67 3.53
CA THR A 50 -3.69 -13.44 3.76
C THR A 50 -3.91 -12.92 5.18
N THR A 51 -5.17 -12.88 5.64
CA THR A 51 -5.53 -12.51 7.00
C THR A 51 -4.91 -13.47 8.03
N ASP A 52 -4.97 -14.79 7.77
CA ASP A 52 -4.37 -15.81 8.64
C ASP A 52 -2.86 -15.61 8.77
N ARG A 53 -2.16 -15.38 7.67
CA ARG A 53 -0.71 -15.16 7.65
C ARG A 53 -0.30 -13.89 8.40
N ILE A 54 -1.08 -12.80 8.27
CA ILE A 54 -0.87 -11.56 9.03
C ILE A 54 -1.00 -11.83 10.53
N VAL A 55 -2.08 -12.51 10.93
CA VAL A 55 -2.36 -12.82 12.35
C VAL A 55 -1.28 -13.73 12.92
N GLU A 56 -0.86 -14.76 12.18
CA GLU A 56 0.21 -15.67 12.58
C GLU A 56 1.53 -14.94 12.80
N LEU A 57 1.98 -14.15 11.83
CA LEU A 57 3.22 -13.39 11.93
C LEU A 57 3.22 -12.47 13.15
N LEU A 58 2.19 -11.64 13.29
CA LEU A 58 2.11 -10.67 14.39
C LEU A 58 2.03 -11.35 15.77
N SER A 59 1.27 -12.45 15.86
CA SER A 59 1.17 -13.24 17.10
C SER A 59 2.51 -13.89 17.48
N GLY A 60 3.28 -14.36 16.50
CA GLY A 60 4.63 -14.89 16.69
C GLY A 60 5.58 -13.90 17.35
N TYR A 61 5.34 -12.60 17.15
CA TYR A 61 6.08 -11.52 17.81
C TYR A 61 5.45 -11.02 19.12
N GLY A 62 4.46 -11.75 19.66
CA GLY A 62 3.79 -11.40 20.92
C GLY A 62 2.90 -10.18 20.82
N LEU A 63 2.44 -9.84 19.62
CA LEU A 63 1.37 -8.89 19.41
C LEU A 63 0.01 -9.60 19.46
N SER A 64 -1.07 -8.84 19.66
CA SER A 64 -2.43 -9.37 19.78
C SER A 64 -3.32 -8.84 18.64
N PRO A 65 -3.15 -9.35 17.41
CA PRO A 65 -3.98 -8.92 16.29
C PRO A 65 -5.44 -9.37 16.47
N VAL A 66 -6.36 -8.52 16.04
CA VAL A 66 -7.79 -8.76 16.05
C VAL A 66 -8.27 -8.91 14.61
N ARG A 67 -8.93 -10.04 14.30
CA ARG A 67 -9.55 -10.27 12.99
C ARG A 67 -10.78 -9.39 12.83
N MET A 68 -11.03 -8.96 11.61
CA MET A 68 -12.29 -8.36 11.24
C MET A 68 -13.37 -9.41 10.98
N GLU A 69 -14.64 -9.00 10.91
CA GLU A 69 -15.78 -9.92 10.76
C GLU A 69 -15.72 -10.77 9.48
N SER A 70 -15.13 -10.23 8.39
CA SER A 70 -14.95 -10.96 7.14
C SER A 70 -13.49 -11.36 6.95
N THR A 71 -12.71 -10.50 6.34
CA THR A 71 -11.28 -10.62 6.09
C THR A 71 -10.58 -9.37 6.58
N GLY A 72 -9.24 -9.41 6.69
CA GLY A 72 -8.47 -8.33 7.27
C GLY A 72 -8.32 -8.42 8.79
N ALA A 73 -7.45 -7.58 9.32
CA ALA A 73 -7.14 -7.54 10.75
C ALA A 73 -6.66 -6.14 11.16
N TYR A 74 -6.60 -5.91 12.45
CA TYR A 74 -5.85 -4.80 13.01
C TYR A 74 -5.07 -5.25 14.24
N VAL A 75 -4.04 -4.51 14.59
CA VAL A 75 -3.29 -4.70 15.83
C VAL A 75 -3.03 -3.37 16.50
N ASP A 76 -3.21 -3.34 17.80
CA ASP A 76 -2.90 -2.20 18.65
C ASP A 76 -1.52 -2.41 19.29
N VAL A 77 -0.62 -1.46 19.05
CA VAL A 77 0.76 -1.51 19.53
C VAL A 77 1.01 -0.31 20.46
N GLY A 78 1.32 -0.60 21.71
CA GLY A 78 1.44 0.39 22.78
C GLY A 78 0.34 0.26 23.82
N GLU A 79 0.27 1.22 24.73
CA GLU A 79 -0.69 1.25 25.82
C GLU A 79 -1.44 2.58 25.89
N GLY A 80 -2.71 2.53 26.29
CA GLY A 80 -3.56 3.72 26.41
C GLY A 80 -4.38 4.02 25.15
N PRO A 81 -4.84 5.28 24.96
CA PRO A 81 -5.71 5.64 23.87
C PRO A 81 -5.01 5.52 22.50
N VAL A 82 -5.76 5.19 21.46
CA VAL A 82 -5.23 5.18 20.07
C VAL A 82 -4.95 6.62 19.64
N VAL A 83 -3.68 6.90 19.39
CA VAL A 83 -3.17 8.21 18.99
C VAL A 83 -2.79 8.29 17.52
N LEU A 84 -2.55 7.14 16.87
CA LEU A 84 -2.18 7.02 15.47
C LEU A 84 -2.81 5.77 14.88
N ALA A 85 -3.30 5.86 13.63
CA ALA A 85 -3.65 4.70 12.83
C ALA A 85 -2.84 4.69 11.54
N LEU A 86 -2.29 3.53 11.23
CA LEU A 86 -1.58 3.22 9.98
C LEU A 86 -2.41 2.19 9.22
N ARG A 87 -2.40 2.25 7.88
CA ARG A 87 -3.21 1.36 7.04
C ARG A 87 -2.38 0.76 5.91
N ALA A 88 -2.61 -0.51 5.63
CA ALA A 88 -2.21 -1.18 4.41
C ALA A 88 -3.41 -1.91 3.79
N ASP A 89 -3.45 -2.00 2.48
CA ASP A 89 -4.38 -2.82 1.73
C ASP A 89 -3.83 -4.23 1.60
N ILE A 90 -4.70 -5.25 1.45
CA ILE A 90 -4.25 -6.65 1.46
C ILE A 90 -4.77 -7.49 0.29
N ASP A 91 -5.71 -6.97 -0.51
CA ASP A 91 -6.32 -7.69 -1.63
C ASP A 91 -5.47 -7.66 -2.90
N ALA A 92 -5.74 -8.61 -3.80
CA ALA A 92 -5.13 -8.74 -5.11
C ALA A 92 -6.14 -8.44 -6.23
N LEU A 93 -5.63 -8.39 -7.45
CA LEU A 93 -6.41 -8.10 -8.66
C LEU A 93 -6.66 -9.36 -9.49
N PRO A 94 -7.79 -9.43 -10.23
CA PRO A 94 -8.07 -10.50 -11.20
C PRO A 94 -7.26 -10.28 -12.50
N VAL A 95 -5.94 -10.46 -12.42
CA VAL A 95 -4.98 -10.23 -13.50
C VAL A 95 -3.99 -11.38 -13.55
N GLU A 96 -3.69 -11.89 -14.75
CA GLU A 96 -2.65 -12.90 -14.95
C GLU A 96 -1.27 -12.30 -14.69
N GLU A 97 -0.42 -13.03 -13.98
CA GLU A 97 0.95 -12.59 -13.70
C GLU A 97 1.93 -13.11 -14.74
N GLU A 98 2.62 -12.20 -15.44
CA GLU A 98 3.62 -12.52 -16.49
C GLU A 98 5.06 -12.17 -16.07
N THR A 99 5.34 -12.04 -14.77
CA THR A 99 6.66 -11.57 -14.29
C THR A 99 7.77 -12.60 -14.43
N GLY A 100 7.46 -13.88 -14.41
CA GLY A 100 8.45 -14.97 -14.42
C GLY A 100 9.31 -15.05 -13.16
N LEU A 101 8.90 -14.43 -12.06
CA LEU A 101 9.62 -14.44 -10.79
C LEU A 101 9.57 -15.84 -10.13
N PRO A 102 10.57 -16.23 -9.32
CA PRO A 102 10.57 -17.52 -8.64
C PRO A 102 9.46 -17.67 -7.59
N TYR A 103 8.76 -16.59 -7.26
CA TYR A 103 7.60 -16.54 -6.37
C TYR A 103 6.35 -15.99 -7.07
N VAL A 104 6.23 -16.21 -8.38
CA VAL A 104 5.03 -15.90 -9.18
C VAL A 104 3.78 -16.49 -8.53
N SER A 105 2.63 -15.87 -8.74
CA SER A 105 1.33 -16.35 -8.27
C SER A 105 1.11 -17.81 -8.65
N VAL A 106 0.59 -18.59 -7.72
CA VAL A 106 0.11 -19.96 -7.96
C VAL A 106 -1.40 -20.01 -8.19
N ASN A 107 -2.07 -18.88 -8.13
CA ASN A 107 -3.51 -18.73 -8.37
C ASN A 107 -3.72 -18.14 -9.75
N ASP A 108 -4.12 -18.96 -10.71
CA ASP A 108 -4.33 -18.58 -12.10
C ASP A 108 -5.27 -17.37 -12.19
N GLY A 109 -4.86 -16.36 -12.96
CA GLY A 109 -5.64 -15.15 -13.17
C GLY A 109 -5.75 -14.21 -11.98
N VAL A 110 -4.93 -14.38 -10.94
CA VAL A 110 -4.92 -13.49 -9.76
C VAL A 110 -3.48 -13.09 -9.44
N ALA A 111 -3.22 -11.80 -9.26
CA ALA A 111 -1.89 -11.28 -8.93
C ALA A 111 -1.94 -10.01 -8.07
N HIS A 112 -0.89 -9.81 -7.27
CA HIS A 112 -0.67 -8.55 -6.54
C HIS A 112 -0.08 -7.46 -7.44
N ALA A 113 -0.82 -7.09 -8.51
CA ALA A 113 -0.36 -6.08 -9.48
C ALA A 113 -0.30 -4.65 -8.92
N CYS A 114 -1.09 -4.33 -7.88
CA CYS A 114 -1.01 -3.05 -7.15
C CYS A 114 0.05 -3.01 -6.05
N GLY A 115 0.70 -4.15 -5.73
CA GLY A 115 1.74 -4.21 -4.71
C GLY A 115 1.22 -4.23 -3.27
N HIS A 116 -0.02 -4.64 -3.02
CA HIS A 116 -0.59 -4.72 -1.69
C HIS A 116 0.10 -5.78 -0.81
N ASP A 117 0.73 -6.79 -1.40
CA ASP A 117 1.65 -7.71 -0.72
C ASP A 117 2.84 -6.98 -0.07
N MET A 118 3.39 -5.98 -0.76
CA MET A 118 4.46 -5.14 -0.24
C MET A 118 3.94 -4.19 0.86
N HIS A 119 2.78 -3.56 0.65
CA HIS A 119 2.15 -2.70 1.67
C HIS A 119 1.92 -3.49 2.96
N THR A 120 1.35 -4.69 2.84
CA THR A 120 1.09 -5.62 3.95
C THR A 120 2.37 -5.98 4.69
N ALA A 121 3.40 -6.39 3.97
CA ALA A 121 4.67 -6.82 4.56
C ALA A 121 5.40 -5.67 5.27
N VAL A 122 5.47 -4.49 4.63
CA VAL A 122 6.06 -3.29 5.25
C VAL A 122 5.32 -2.93 6.52
N MET A 123 3.98 -2.94 6.49
CA MET A 123 3.18 -2.54 7.64
C MET A 123 3.25 -3.57 8.78
N ALA A 124 3.36 -4.86 8.47
CA ALA A 124 3.62 -5.90 9.47
C ALA A 124 4.99 -5.71 10.13
N GLY A 125 6.02 -5.42 9.33
CA GLY A 125 7.36 -5.06 9.83
C GLY A 125 7.34 -3.84 10.74
N VAL A 126 6.58 -2.80 10.38
CA VAL A 126 6.40 -1.60 11.22
C VAL A 126 5.74 -1.94 12.55
N ALA A 127 4.69 -2.77 12.55
CA ALA A 127 4.01 -3.20 13.78
C ALA A 127 4.96 -3.97 14.72
N VAL A 128 5.75 -4.90 14.15
CA VAL A 128 6.72 -5.69 14.91
C VAL A 128 7.84 -4.81 15.47
N ALA A 129 8.46 -3.96 14.64
CA ALA A 129 9.53 -3.07 15.04
C ALA A 129 9.07 -2.12 16.15
N LEU A 130 7.91 -1.49 15.97
CA LEU A 130 7.30 -0.61 16.97
C LEU A 130 7.02 -1.37 18.28
N GLY A 131 6.45 -2.58 18.19
CA GLY A 131 6.21 -3.42 19.36
C GLY A 131 7.48 -3.79 20.12
N ARG A 132 8.59 -4.05 19.43
CA ARG A 132 9.90 -4.27 20.06
C ARG A 132 10.40 -3.03 20.78
N ILE A 133 10.33 -1.86 20.13
CA ILE A 133 10.78 -0.58 20.70
C ILE A 133 9.97 -0.23 21.95
N LEU A 134 8.64 -0.28 21.87
CA LEU A 134 7.76 0.09 22.97
C LEU A 134 7.85 -0.83 24.19
N ARG A 135 8.20 -2.11 23.98
CA ARG A 135 8.46 -3.07 25.06
C ARG A 135 9.91 -3.04 25.57
N GLY A 136 10.75 -2.16 25.07
CA GLY A 136 12.17 -2.11 25.39
C GLY A 136 12.97 -3.32 24.88
N ALA A 137 12.42 -4.13 23.98
CA ALA A 137 13.02 -5.34 23.38
C ALA A 137 13.94 -4.98 22.20
N THR A 138 14.80 -4.00 22.39
CA THR A 138 15.84 -3.58 21.44
C THR A 138 17.17 -3.42 22.16
N ALA A 139 18.26 -3.75 21.48
CA ALA A 139 19.61 -3.58 22.02
C ALA A 139 20.02 -2.09 22.11
N ASP A 140 19.42 -1.24 21.27
CA ASP A 140 19.73 0.20 21.19
C ASP A 140 19.15 0.95 22.38
N PRO A 141 19.99 1.59 23.24
CA PRO A 141 19.54 2.30 24.42
C PRO A 141 18.72 3.57 24.07
N ASP A 142 19.04 4.23 22.94
CA ASP A 142 18.33 5.42 22.52
C ASP A 142 16.92 5.09 22.05
N LEU A 143 16.74 3.96 21.34
CA LEU A 143 15.41 3.46 20.95
C LEU A 143 14.60 3.01 22.17
N ARG A 144 15.21 2.39 23.18
CA ARG A 144 14.53 2.10 24.44
C ARG A 144 14.03 3.37 25.12
N ALA A 145 14.90 4.36 25.25
CA ALA A 145 14.51 5.65 25.83
C ALA A 145 13.39 6.37 25.06
N VAL A 146 13.33 6.19 23.74
CA VAL A 146 12.18 6.65 22.92
C VAL A 146 10.92 5.88 23.29
N GLY A 147 11.01 4.54 23.38
CA GLY A 147 9.88 3.68 23.73
C GLY A 147 9.25 4.04 25.07
N GLU A 148 10.07 4.30 26.09
CA GLU A 148 9.63 4.70 27.46
C GLU A 148 8.90 6.04 27.49
N ARG A 149 9.10 6.90 26.48
CA ARG A 149 8.50 8.24 26.38
C ARG A 149 7.26 8.30 25.52
N VAL A 150 6.98 7.25 24.75
CA VAL A 150 5.79 7.18 23.90
C VAL A 150 4.61 6.69 24.73
N HIS A 151 3.59 7.53 24.85
CA HIS A 151 2.33 7.19 25.51
C HIS A 151 1.21 7.18 24.51
N GLY A 152 0.43 6.11 24.51
CA GLY A 152 -0.66 5.87 23.58
C GLY A 152 -0.39 4.70 22.65
N THR A 153 -1.41 4.36 21.90
CA THR A 153 -1.45 3.19 21.03
C THR A 153 -1.39 3.60 19.58
N VAL A 154 -0.56 2.90 18.80
CA VAL A 154 -0.59 2.95 17.34
C VAL A 154 -1.41 1.76 16.86
N ARG A 155 -2.52 2.01 16.17
CA ARG A 155 -3.31 0.97 15.50
C ARG A 155 -2.80 0.76 14.10
N VAL A 156 -2.41 -0.46 13.79
CA VAL A 156 -2.02 -0.88 12.43
C VAL A 156 -3.17 -1.70 11.84
N ILE A 157 -3.69 -1.26 10.70
CA ILE A 157 -4.88 -1.80 10.04
C ILE A 157 -4.48 -2.45 8.72
N PHE A 158 -4.85 -3.71 8.54
CA PHE A 158 -4.74 -4.48 7.31
C PHE A 158 -6.12 -4.55 6.69
N GLN A 159 -6.38 -3.60 5.77
CA GLN A 159 -7.71 -3.40 5.20
C GLN A 159 -7.95 -4.35 4.04
N PRO A 160 -9.05 -5.13 4.06
CA PRO A 160 -9.47 -5.92 2.91
C PRO A 160 -10.13 -5.05 1.83
N ALA A 161 -10.32 -5.62 0.64
CA ALA A 161 -11.20 -5.14 -0.42
C ALA A 161 -11.04 -3.64 -0.75
N GLU A 162 -9.83 -3.22 -1.12
CA GLU A 162 -9.59 -1.87 -1.62
C GLU A 162 -10.04 -1.73 -3.08
N GLU A 163 -9.82 -2.78 -3.87
CA GLU A 163 -10.00 -2.81 -5.32
C GLU A 163 -11.46 -3.07 -5.76
N ARG A 164 -12.36 -3.32 -4.82
CA ARG A 164 -13.76 -3.66 -5.12
C ARG A 164 -14.75 -2.85 -4.28
N LEU A 165 -15.70 -2.16 -4.93
CA LEU A 165 -16.79 -1.48 -4.26
C LEU A 165 -17.76 -2.47 -3.59
N PRO A 166 -18.35 -2.12 -2.41
CA PRO A 166 -18.32 -0.82 -1.72
C PRO A 166 -17.04 -0.51 -0.93
N GLY A 167 -16.02 -1.36 -0.96
CA GLY A 167 -14.72 -1.19 -0.33
C GLY A 167 -14.71 -1.57 1.16
N GLY A 168 -13.63 -2.29 1.56
CA GLY A 168 -13.43 -2.75 2.93
C GLY A 168 -13.23 -1.63 3.95
N SER A 169 -12.93 -0.42 3.50
CA SER A 169 -12.81 0.75 4.38
C SER A 169 -14.08 1.02 5.21
N LEU A 170 -15.25 0.69 4.68
CA LEU A 170 -16.52 0.80 5.42
C LEU A 170 -16.60 -0.22 6.58
N ALA A 171 -16.09 -1.43 6.37
CA ALA A 171 -16.00 -2.44 7.42
C ALA A 171 -15.01 -2.00 8.51
N VAL A 172 -13.83 -1.49 8.11
CA VAL A 172 -12.85 -0.90 9.04
C VAL A 172 -13.46 0.20 9.89
N LEU A 173 -14.21 1.14 9.28
CA LEU A 173 -14.87 2.22 9.99
C LEU A 173 -15.95 1.72 10.98
N ARG A 174 -16.72 0.69 10.61
CA ARG A 174 -17.74 0.11 11.49
C ARG A 174 -17.12 -0.57 12.70
N GLN A 175 -16.09 -1.36 12.52
CA GLN A 175 -15.39 -2.04 13.60
C GLN A 175 -14.46 -1.11 14.39
N GLY A 176 -13.85 -0.14 13.76
CA GLY A 176 -13.03 0.88 14.40
C GLY A 176 -13.81 1.99 15.08
N SER A 177 -15.14 2.10 14.80
CA SER A 177 -16.01 3.14 15.41
C SER A 177 -16.23 2.95 16.90
N SER A 178 -15.91 1.79 17.47
CA SER A 178 -15.81 1.62 18.92
C SER A 178 -14.57 2.32 19.51
N THR A 179 -13.63 2.74 18.68
CA THR A 179 -12.49 3.57 19.07
C THR A 179 -12.70 4.97 18.51
N THR A 180 -12.98 5.91 19.41
CA THR A 180 -13.17 7.33 19.06
C THR A 180 -11.83 7.88 18.57
N PHE A 181 -11.57 7.86 17.28
CA PHE A 181 -10.45 8.61 16.71
C PHE A 181 -10.74 10.11 16.91
N PRO A 182 -9.81 10.89 17.45
CA PRO A 182 -9.97 12.33 17.51
C PRO A 182 -10.30 12.86 16.11
N ALA A 183 -11.24 13.79 16.01
CA ALA A 183 -11.72 14.33 14.72
C ALA A 183 -10.62 14.95 13.85
N SER A 184 -9.48 15.31 14.41
CA SER A 184 -8.26 15.76 13.73
C SER A 184 -7.66 14.71 12.79
N TRP A 185 -7.90 13.41 13.02
CA TRP A 185 -7.35 12.30 12.26
C TRP A 185 -8.02 12.05 10.92
N ARG A 186 -9.28 12.44 10.77
CA ARG A 186 -10.01 12.30 9.49
C ARG A 186 -9.41 13.13 8.35
N ARG A 187 -8.55 14.08 8.64
CA ARG A 187 -7.91 14.95 7.64
C ARG A 187 -6.51 14.48 7.20
N THR A 188 -5.88 13.60 7.94
CA THR A 188 -4.49 13.20 7.66
C THR A 188 -4.39 11.92 6.82
N ALA A 189 -5.48 11.14 6.74
CA ALA A 189 -5.55 9.90 5.96
C ALA A 189 -5.88 10.11 4.46
N THR A 190 -6.11 11.35 4.02
CA THR A 190 -6.22 11.65 2.60
C THR A 190 -4.81 11.97 2.11
N PRO A 191 -4.22 11.17 1.20
CA PRO A 191 -3.03 11.62 0.49
C PRO A 191 -3.41 12.96 -0.16
N ARG A 192 -2.69 14.01 0.18
CA ARG A 192 -2.74 15.23 -0.63
C ARG A 192 -2.30 14.79 -2.02
N SER A 193 -3.26 14.59 -2.92
CA SER A 193 -2.94 14.64 -4.32
C SER A 193 -2.27 16.00 -4.51
N THR A 194 -1.00 15.98 -4.81
CA THR A 194 -0.33 17.13 -5.41
C THR A 194 -1.06 17.32 -6.74
N SER A 195 -2.16 18.06 -6.69
CA SER A 195 -2.77 18.60 -7.91
C SER A 195 -1.63 19.32 -8.60
N ALA A 196 -1.20 18.76 -9.73
CA ALA A 196 -0.35 19.47 -10.65
C ALA A 196 -0.96 20.86 -10.79
N ARG A 197 -0.21 21.88 -10.42
CA ARG A 197 -0.59 23.26 -10.68
C ARG A 197 -0.84 23.36 -12.18
N SER A 198 -2.10 23.41 -12.56
CA SER A 198 -2.48 23.86 -13.89
C SER A 198 -1.89 25.26 -14.04
N ALA A 199 -0.90 25.37 -14.90
CA ALA A 199 -0.38 26.67 -15.33
C ALA A 199 -1.55 27.49 -15.86
N PRO A 200 -1.63 28.78 -15.56
CA PRO A 200 -2.69 29.63 -16.10
C PRO A 200 -2.58 29.66 -17.63
N ALA A 201 -3.63 29.24 -18.30
CA ALA A 201 -3.79 29.42 -19.73
C ALA A 201 -3.98 30.92 -20.02
N SER A 202 -2.92 31.57 -20.43
CA SER A 202 -3.00 32.88 -21.02
C SER A 202 -1.95 33.04 -22.12
N ALA A 203 -2.31 32.55 -23.29
CA ALA A 203 -1.76 33.04 -24.54
C ALA A 203 -2.93 33.25 -25.52
N PRO A 204 -3.11 34.48 -26.08
CA PRO A 204 -4.19 34.74 -27.00
C PRO A 204 -3.92 34.06 -28.34
N SER A 205 -4.93 33.39 -28.88
CA SER A 205 -4.94 32.85 -30.24
C SER A 205 -4.61 33.93 -31.29
N PRO A 206 -3.74 33.67 -32.26
CA PRO A 206 -3.59 34.52 -33.39
C PRO A 206 -4.84 34.44 -34.29
N ARG A 207 -5.47 35.59 -34.55
CA ARG A 207 -6.59 35.74 -35.45
C ARG A 207 -6.23 35.22 -36.86
N ARG A 208 -6.98 34.25 -37.32
CA ARG A 208 -6.92 33.72 -38.68
C ARG A 208 -7.41 34.79 -39.65
N ARG A 209 -6.50 35.37 -40.48
CA ARG A 209 -6.85 36.16 -41.62
C ARG A 209 -7.47 35.26 -42.70
N THR A 210 -8.71 35.49 -42.99
CA THR A 210 -9.38 34.92 -44.18
C THR A 210 -8.80 35.48 -45.44
N ARG A 211 -8.21 34.68 -46.28
CA ARG A 211 -8.01 34.98 -47.70
C ARG A 211 -8.92 34.06 -48.51
N SER A 212 -9.83 34.70 -49.23
CA SER A 212 -10.65 34.11 -50.29
C SER A 212 -9.77 33.72 -51.45
N GLY A 213 -9.92 32.50 -51.94
CA GLY A 213 -9.31 32.03 -53.19
C GLY A 213 -10.01 30.75 -53.62
N SER A 214 -10.71 30.82 -54.73
CA SER A 214 -11.53 29.76 -55.32
C SER A 214 -10.70 28.57 -55.86
N PRO A 215 -11.30 27.42 -56.03
CA PRO A 215 -10.61 26.19 -56.45
C PRO A 215 -10.59 26.01 -57.96
N SER A 216 -9.56 25.31 -58.45
CA SER A 216 -9.56 24.66 -59.76
C SER A 216 -9.35 23.15 -59.60
N PRO A 217 -10.01 22.33 -60.42
CA PRO A 217 -10.00 20.90 -60.27
C PRO A 217 -8.89 20.23 -61.15
N ASP A 218 -8.56 19.02 -60.76
CA ASP A 218 -7.92 17.97 -61.52
C ASP A 218 -6.67 17.38 -60.85
N ALA A 219 -6.85 16.20 -60.28
CA ALA A 219 -5.95 15.07 -60.53
C ALA A 219 -6.45 13.81 -59.72
N VAL A 220 -6.92 12.89 -60.49
CA VAL A 220 -7.27 11.51 -60.14
C VAL A 220 -5.98 10.74 -59.82
N GLY A 221 -5.87 10.18 -58.61
CA GLY A 221 -4.82 9.27 -58.24
C GLY A 221 -5.38 8.08 -57.44
N THR A 222 -5.25 6.90 -58.04
CA THR A 222 -5.75 5.59 -57.59
C THR A 222 -5.19 5.11 -56.29
N PRO A 223 -5.93 4.33 -55.48
CA PRO A 223 -5.49 3.76 -54.23
C PRO A 223 -4.66 2.49 -54.42
N ARG A 224 -3.55 2.38 -53.74
CA ARG A 224 -2.81 1.11 -53.59
C ARG A 224 -3.26 0.40 -52.30
N GLY A 225 -3.55 -0.92 -52.48
CA GLY A 225 -4.10 -1.79 -51.44
C GLY A 225 -3.12 -2.21 -50.33
N PRO A 226 -3.63 -2.98 -49.38
CA PRO A 226 -2.96 -3.23 -48.11
C PRO A 226 -1.89 -4.32 -48.22
N THR A 227 -0.75 -4.07 -47.55
CA THR A 227 0.30 -5.06 -47.35
C THR A 227 0.01 -5.90 -46.11
N SER A 228 0.14 -7.20 -46.30
CA SER A 228 -0.12 -8.28 -45.36
C SER A 228 0.74 -8.31 -44.11
N PRO A 229 0.30 -8.94 -43.01
CA PRO A 229 1.03 -9.04 -41.75
C PRO A 229 2.17 -10.06 -41.83
N ARG A 230 3.29 -9.73 -41.25
CA ARG A 230 4.42 -10.64 -41.10
C ARG A 230 4.17 -11.59 -39.93
N THR A 231 4.13 -12.88 -40.22
CA THR A 231 4.19 -13.97 -39.26
C THR A 231 5.60 -14.11 -38.71
N TRP A 232 5.75 -14.03 -37.39
CA TRP A 232 6.97 -14.42 -36.68
C TRP A 232 6.84 -15.90 -36.26
N SER A 233 7.57 -16.74 -36.90
CA SER A 233 7.79 -18.14 -36.51
C SER A 233 9.25 -18.25 -36.03
N SER A 234 9.47 -18.52 -34.74
CA SER A 234 10.76 -18.95 -34.23
C SER A 234 10.66 -20.37 -33.69
N PRO A 235 11.58 -21.26 -34.03
CA PRO A 235 11.57 -22.62 -33.54
C PRO A 235 12.25 -22.74 -32.17
N CYS A 236 11.60 -23.52 -31.32
CA CYS A 236 12.14 -23.93 -30.01
C CYS A 236 13.15 -25.10 -30.23
N PRO A 237 14.37 -25.07 -29.68
CA PRO A 237 15.26 -26.23 -29.66
C PRO A 237 14.92 -27.16 -28.50
N ARG A 238 14.68 -28.44 -28.81
CA ARG A 238 14.63 -29.52 -27.81
C ARG A 238 16.05 -29.91 -27.41
N SER A 239 16.28 -30.05 -26.15
CA SER A 239 17.50 -30.62 -25.58
C SER A 239 17.36 -32.11 -25.32
N PRO A 240 18.45 -32.87 -25.28
CA PRO A 240 18.46 -34.27 -24.90
C PRO A 240 18.33 -34.50 -23.40
#